data_30910ea87e1247c8faf9932ed90b0705
#
_entry.id   30910ea87e1247c8faf9932ed90b0705
#
_cell.length_a   1.000
_cell.length_b   1.000
_cell.length_c   1.000
_cell.angle_alpha   90.00
_cell.angle_beta   90.00
_cell.angle_gamma   90.00
#
_symmetry.space_group_name_H-M   'P 1'
#
loop_
_entity.id
_entity.type
_entity.pdbx_description
1 polymer ?
#
loop_
_entity_poly.entity_id
_entity_poly.type
_entity_poly.pdbx_seq_one_letter_code
_entity_poly.pdbx_strand_id
1 'polypeptide(L)'
;MSQPITRENFDEWMIPVYAPAPFIPVRGEGSRLWDQQGKEYIDFAGGIAVNALGHAHPELREALNEQASKFWHTGNGYTNEPVLRLAKKLIDATFADRVFFCNSGAEANEAALKLARKFAHDRYGSHKSGIVAFKKCVSWSHAVYCQCGWAASLFTGFCATAGGYSSCCI
;
A
#
# COMPACT_ATOMS: atom_id res chain seq x y z
N MET A 1 -34.39 10.79 5.66
CA MET A 1 -33.78 9.52 6.07
C MET A 1 -32.98 9.02 4.89
N SER A 2 -31.67 8.74 5.04
CA SER A 2 -30.84 8.20 3.97
C SER A 2 -31.34 6.80 3.60
N GLN A 3 -31.34 6.48 2.30
CA GLN A 3 -31.68 5.13 1.85
C GLN A 3 -30.69 4.11 2.46
N PRO A 4 -31.14 2.91 2.82
CA PRO A 4 -30.25 1.86 3.33
C PRO A 4 -29.23 1.49 2.24
N ILE A 5 -27.96 1.41 2.61
CA ILE A 5 -26.90 0.99 1.71
C ILE A 5 -26.94 -0.52 1.55
N THR A 6 -26.91 -1.00 0.31
CA THR A 6 -26.90 -2.43 -0.02
C THR A 6 -25.69 -2.80 -0.88
N ARG A 7 -25.45 -4.10 -1.08
CA ARG A 7 -24.33 -4.58 -1.89
C ARG A 7 -24.44 -4.15 -3.36
N GLU A 8 -25.67 -4.05 -3.87
CA GLU A 8 -25.96 -3.64 -5.26
C GLU A 8 -25.48 -2.22 -5.54
N ASN A 9 -25.46 -1.34 -4.52
CA ASN A 9 -24.95 0.03 -4.70
C ASN A 9 -23.47 0.10 -5.10
N PHE A 10 -22.70 -0.97 -4.82
CA PHE A 10 -21.34 -1.03 -5.33
C PHE A 10 -21.31 -1.08 -6.87
N ASP A 11 -22.17 -1.91 -7.46
CA ASP A 11 -22.20 -2.09 -8.91
C ASP A 11 -22.76 -0.86 -9.62
N GLU A 12 -23.58 -0.08 -8.93
CA GLU A 12 -24.18 1.16 -9.40
C GLU A 12 -23.24 2.37 -9.31
N TRP A 13 -22.47 2.47 -8.21
CA TRP A 13 -21.71 3.68 -7.88
C TRP A 13 -20.21 3.56 -8.06
N MET A 14 -19.67 2.36 -8.12
CA MET A 14 -18.23 2.13 -8.18
C MET A 14 -17.78 1.62 -9.55
N ILE A 15 -16.61 2.04 -9.98
CA ILE A 15 -15.99 1.49 -11.19
C ILE A 15 -15.67 0.01 -10.91
N PRO A 16 -16.05 -0.94 -11.80
CA PRO A 16 -15.97 -2.38 -11.56
C PRO A 16 -14.54 -2.93 -11.74
N VAL A 17 -13.57 -2.37 -11.01
CA VAL A 17 -12.17 -2.85 -11.00
C VAL A 17 -11.94 -4.01 -10.03
N TYR A 18 -12.91 -4.28 -9.14
CA TYR A 18 -12.89 -5.37 -8.16
C TYR A 18 -14.22 -6.12 -8.17
N ALA A 19 -14.17 -7.38 -7.77
CA ALA A 19 -15.35 -8.19 -7.50
C ALA A 19 -15.44 -8.46 -5.98
N PRO A 20 -16.01 -7.55 -5.18
CA PRO A 20 -16.11 -7.73 -3.73
C PRO A 20 -17.09 -8.85 -3.37
N ALA A 21 -16.97 -9.37 -2.15
CA ALA A 21 -17.86 -10.39 -1.62
C ALA A 21 -19.35 -9.96 -1.70
N PRO A 22 -20.30 -10.90 -1.75
CA PRO A 22 -21.74 -10.60 -1.87
C PRO A 22 -22.38 -10.11 -0.58
N PHE A 23 -21.60 -9.61 0.36
CA PHE A 23 -22.07 -9.06 1.63
C PHE A 23 -21.25 -7.85 2.03
N ILE A 24 -21.80 -6.99 2.89
CA ILE A 24 -21.11 -5.82 3.44
C ILE A 24 -20.78 -6.10 4.92
N PRO A 25 -19.51 -6.22 5.31
CA PRO A 25 -19.13 -6.31 6.71
C PRO A 25 -19.36 -4.96 7.41
N VAL A 26 -19.92 -5.00 8.61
CA VAL A 26 -20.19 -3.81 9.43
C VAL A 26 -19.49 -3.83 10.78
N ARG A 27 -18.99 -4.99 11.20
CA ARG A 27 -18.24 -5.16 12.45
C ARG A 27 -17.13 -6.19 12.27
N GLY A 28 -15.99 -5.96 12.94
CA GLY A 28 -14.92 -6.93 13.06
C GLY A 28 -14.37 -6.99 14.47
N GLU A 29 -13.91 -8.18 14.90
CA GLU A 29 -13.26 -8.41 16.17
C GLU A 29 -12.31 -9.62 16.05
N GLY A 30 -11.04 -9.43 16.32
CA GLY A 30 -10.04 -10.47 16.10
C GLY A 30 -10.05 -10.96 14.65
N SER A 31 -10.25 -12.26 14.45
CA SER A 31 -10.36 -12.89 13.13
C SER A 31 -11.81 -13.04 12.62
N ARG A 32 -12.76 -12.32 13.19
CA ARG A 32 -14.19 -12.45 12.87
C ARG A 32 -14.75 -11.17 12.28
N LEU A 33 -15.68 -11.33 11.33
CA LEU A 33 -16.47 -10.27 10.72
C LEU A 33 -17.95 -10.57 10.85
N TRP A 34 -18.77 -9.55 10.92
CA TRP A 34 -20.23 -9.65 10.86
C TRP A 34 -20.77 -8.72 9.77
N ASP A 35 -21.69 -9.25 8.98
CA ASP A 35 -22.37 -8.48 7.94
C ASP A 35 -23.55 -7.65 8.50
N GLN A 36 -24.23 -6.93 7.60
CA GLN A 36 -25.40 -6.10 7.92
C GLN A 36 -26.56 -6.89 8.51
N GLN A 37 -26.67 -8.21 8.25
CA GLN A 37 -27.67 -9.11 8.76
C GLN A 37 -27.24 -9.78 10.07
N GLY A 38 -26.05 -9.49 10.56
CA GLY A 38 -25.48 -10.08 11.76
C GLY A 38 -24.90 -11.49 11.57
N LYS A 39 -24.77 -11.96 10.34
CA LYS A 39 -24.10 -13.23 10.05
C LYS A 39 -22.61 -13.12 10.28
N GLU A 40 -22.05 -14.10 10.97
CA GLU A 40 -20.64 -14.19 11.31
C GLU A 40 -19.84 -14.90 10.20
N TYR A 41 -18.63 -14.41 9.96
CA TYR A 41 -17.63 -14.98 9.05
C TYR A 41 -16.27 -15.02 9.74
N ILE A 42 -15.44 -16.00 9.38
CA ILE A 42 -14.03 -16.04 9.75
C ILE A 42 -13.22 -15.36 8.62
N ASP A 43 -12.48 -14.33 8.97
CA ASP A 43 -11.63 -13.60 8.02
C ASP A 43 -10.24 -14.21 7.95
N PHE A 44 -10.01 -15.08 6.95
CA PHE A 44 -8.70 -15.63 6.64
C PHE A 44 -7.85 -14.71 5.75
N ALA A 45 -8.44 -13.67 5.16
CA ALA A 45 -7.72 -12.75 4.28
C ALA A 45 -7.00 -11.65 5.06
N GLY A 46 -7.58 -11.21 6.18
CA GLY A 46 -7.01 -10.16 7.02
C GLY A 46 -6.63 -8.89 6.27
N GLY A 47 -7.40 -8.51 5.22
CA GLY A 47 -7.04 -7.38 4.34
C GLY A 47 -5.77 -7.63 3.53
N ILE A 48 -5.53 -8.88 3.10
CA ILE A 48 -4.28 -9.36 2.48
C ILE A 48 -3.10 -9.15 3.47
N ALA A 49 -3.27 -9.75 4.68
CA ALA A 49 -2.33 -9.71 5.79
C ALA A 49 -2.06 -8.31 6.40
N VAL A 50 -2.91 -7.34 6.17
CA VAL A 50 -2.81 -6.00 6.78
C VAL A 50 -3.21 -6.03 8.26
N ASN A 51 -4.26 -6.79 8.61
CA ASN A 51 -4.80 -6.89 9.97
C ASN A 51 -4.10 -7.98 10.79
N ALA A 52 -2.77 -7.95 10.89
CA ALA A 52 -1.98 -8.98 11.57
C ALA A 52 -2.36 -9.17 13.05
N LEU A 53 -2.85 -8.12 13.73
CA LEU A 53 -3.31 -8.16 15.12
C LEU A 53 -4.82 -8.41 15.25
N GLY A 54 -5.52 -8.60 14.13
CA GLY A 54 -6.97 -8.76 14.08
C GLY A 54 -7.73 -7.44 14.02
N HIS A 55 -9.05 -7.57 13.72
CA HIS A 55 -9.96 -6.43 13.65
C HIS A 55 -10.17 -5.80 15.02
N ALA A 56 -10.25 -4.47 15.07
CA ALA A 56 -10.56 -3.67 16.24
C ALA A 56 -9.69 -3.97 17.48
N HIS A 57 -8.38 -4.27 17.28
CA HIS A 57 -7.47 -4.56 18.38
C HIS A 57 -7.50 -3.45 19.44
N PRO A 58 -7.75 -3.77 20.73
CA PRO A 58 -8.02 -2.77 21.77
C PRO A 58 -6.91 -1.72 21.91
N GLU A 59 -5.66 -2.15 22.00
CA GLU A 59 -4.51 -1.24 22.17
C GLU A 59 -4.31 -0.33 20.95
N LEU A 60 -4.51 -0.84 19.73
CA LEU A 60 -4.41 -0.01 18.52
C LEU A 60 -5.52 1.03 18.45
N ARG A 61 -6.73 0.65 18.85
CA ARG A 61 -7.86 1.58 18.91
C ARG A 61 -7.63 2.66 19.95
N GLU A 62 -7.10 2.31 21.12
CA GLU A 62 -6.78 3.28 22.17
C GLU A 62 -5.70 4.26 21.72
N ALA A 63 -4.60 3.77 21.15
CA ALA A 63 -3.53 4.60 20.60
C ALA A 63 -4.02 5.55 19.48
N LEU A 64 -4.91 5.05 18.60
CA LEU A 64 -5.54 5.88 17.57
C LEU A 64 -6.41 6.99 18.18
N ASN A 65 -7.26 6.67 19.16
CA ASN A 65 -8.12 7.63 19.84
C ASN A 65 -7.30 8.68 20.60
N GLU A 66 -6.24 8.27 21.29
CA GLU A 66 -5.33 9.19 21.98
C GLU A 66 -4.66 10.15 20.99
N GLN A 67 -4.12 9.64 19.89
CA GLN A 67 -3.48 10.49 18.87
C GLN A 67 -4.50 11.40 18.16
N ALA A 68 -5.69 10.88 17.85
CA ALA A 68 -6.75 11.64 17.21
C ALA A 68 -7.24 12.83 18.04
N SER A 69 -7.12 12.76 19.38
CA SER A 69 -7.44 13.86 20.28
C SER A 69 -6.41 14.98 20.27
N LYS A 70 -5.21 14.75 19.72
CA LYS A 70 -4.10 15.73 19.69
C LYS A 70 -4.07 16.48 18.35
N PHE A 71 -3.82 15.79 17.26
CA PHE A 71 -3.84 16.33 15.90
C PHE A 71 -3.88 15.19 14.88
N TRP A 72 -4.30 15.50 13.63
CA TRP A 72 -4.50 14.53 12.57
C TRP A 72 -3.44 14.62 11.47
N HIS A 73 -3.09 15.83 11.04
CA HIS A 73 -2.16 16.05 9.94
C HIS A 73 -1.36 17.32 10.16
N THR A 74 -0.05 17.25 9.95
CA THR A 74 0.86 18.39 10.10
C THR A 74 1.60 18.76 8.80
N GLY A 75 1.50 17.91 7.78
CA GLY A 75 2.27 18.06 6.53
C GLY A 75 3.78 17.90 6.74
N ASN A 76 4.53 18.05 5.64
CA ASN A 76 5.99 17.91 5.65
C ASN A 76 6.73 19.17 6.16
N GLY A 77 6.03 20.26 6.45
CA GLY A 77 6.59 21.45 7.05
C GLY A 77 6.93 21.28 8.53
N TYR A 78 6.39 20.24 9.14
CA TYR A 78 6.63 19.87 10.53
C TYR A 78 6.97 18.38 10.63
N THR A 79 7.53 17.97 11.76
CA THR A 79 7.62 16.58 12.15
C THR A 79 6.76 16.32 13.40
N ASN A 80 6.61 15.06 13.81
CA ASN A 80 5.87 14.68 15.00
C ASN A 80 6.52 13.49 15.72
N GLU A 81 6.25 13.36 16.99
CA GLU A 81 6.85 12.31 17.82
C GLU A 81 6.53 10.87 17.36
N PRO A 82 5.28 10.51 17.00
CA PRO A 82 4.97 9.16 16.53
C PRO A 82 5.83 8.71 15.35
N VAL A 83 6.03 9.59 14.37
CA VAL A 83 6.87 9.31 13.19
C VAL A 83 8.33 9.09 13.58
N LEU A 84 8.88 9.96 14.45
CA LEU A 84 10.26 9.83 14.90
C LEU A 84 10.49 8.57 15.73
N ARG A 85 9.55 8.22 16.60
CA ARG A 85 9.61 6.98 17.39
C ARG A 85 9.56 5.75 16.51
N LEU A 86 8.70 5.72 15.47
CA LEU A 86 8.65 4.63 14.52
C LEU A 86 9.94 4.53 13.70
N ALA A 87 10.46 5.67 13.21
CA ALA A 87 11.73 5.70 12.49
C ALA A 87 12.87 5.10 13.31
N LYS A 88 12.97 5.49 14.60
CA LYS A 88 13.99 4.93 15.51
C LYS A 88 13.85 3.41 15.68
N LYS A 89 12.63 2.91 15.91
CA LYS A 89 12.39 1.47 16.01
C LYS A 89 12.78 0.70 14.74
N LEU A 90 12.51 1.26 13.56
CA LEU A 90 12.88 0.64 12.28
C LEU A 90 14.39 0.62 12.07
N ILE A 91 15.08 1.72 12.40
CA ILE A 91 16.55 1.79 12.35
C ILE A 91 17.18 0.74 13.28
N ASP A 92 16.69 0.63 14.52
CA ASP A 92 17.21 -0.32 15.49
C ASP A 92 16.95 -1.80 15.11
N ALA A 93 15.89 -2.05 14.35
CA ALA A 93 15.48 -3.39 13.94
C ALA A 93 16.03 -3.83 12.58
N THR A 94 16.67 -2.94 11.82
CA THR A 94 17.10 -3.20 10.44
C THR A 94 18.55 -2.72 10.21
N PHE A 95 19.03 -2.91 8.99
CA PHE A 95 20.34 -2.38 8.55
C PHE A 95 20.30 -0.89 8.14
N ALA A 96 19.13 -0.27 8.16
CA ALA A 96 18.94 1.08 7.66
C ALA A 96 19.45 2.15 8.64
N ASP A 97 20.12 3.17 8.14
CA ASP A 97 20.53 4.35 8.90
C ASP A 97 19.43 5.43 8.95
N ARG A 98 18.53 5.42 7.98
CA ARG A 98 17.46 6.42 7.81
C ARG A 98 16.21 5.79 7.23
N VAL A 99 15.05 6.41 7.49
CA VAL A 99 13.74 5.97 7.02
C VAL A 99 13.04 7.10 6.27
N PHE A 100 12.38 6.74 5.18
CA PHE A 100 11.46 7.61 4.45
C PHE A 100 10.07 6.99 4.48
N PHE A 101 9.07 7.76 4.91
CA PHE A 101 7.68 7.35 4.96
C PHE A 101 6.90 7.90 3.77
N CYS A 102 6.01 7.10 3.23
CA CYS A 102 5.11 7.45 2.11
C CYS A 102 3.77 6.75 2.29
N ASN A 103 2.80 7.05 1.42
CA ASN A 103 1.42 6.61 1.62
C ASN A 103 1.14 5.18 1.13
N SER A 104 1.98 4.65 0.25
CA SER A 104 1.74 3.33 -0.36
C SER A 104 3.04 2.61 -0.69
N GLY A 105 2.95 1.28 -0.87
CA GLY A 105 4.05 0.47 -1.35
C GLY A 105 4.52 0.86 -2.76
N ALA A 106 3.61 1.35 -3.60
CA ALA A 106 3.96 1.85 -4.92
C ALA A 106 4.85 3.10 -4.85
N GLU A 107 4.51 4.06 -3.99
CA GLU A 107 5.34 5.25 -3.73
C GLU A 107 6.68 4.90 -3.11
N ALA A 108 6.71 3.94 -2.19
CA ALA A 108 7.96 3.45 -1.58
C ALA A 108 8.90 2.86 -2.62
N ASN A 109 8.39 2.02 -3.48
CA ASN A 109 9.15 1.42 -4.58
C ASN A 109 9.63 2.49 -5.57
N GLU A 110 8.77 3.44 -5.95
CA GLU A 110 9.15 4.52 -6.85
C GLU A 110 10.25 5.40 -6.26
N ALA A 111 10.16 5.72 -4.98
CA ALA A 111 11.21 6.44 -4.26
C ALA A 111 12.52 5.65 -4.24
N ALA A 112 12.48 4.34 -3.98
CA ALA A 112 13.65 3.49 -3.97
C ALA A 112 14.33 3.43 -5.35
N LEU A 113 13.56 3.30 -6.44
CA LEU A 113 14.08 3.29 -7.80
C LEU A 113 14.70 4.63 -8.20
N LYS A 114 14.04 5.73 -7.86
CA LYS A 114 14.57 7.08 -8.12
C LYS A 114 15.88 7.31 -7.37
N LEU A 115 15.90 6.91 -6.09
CA LEU A 115 17.10 7.01 -5.25
C LEU A 115 18.26 6.17 -5.81
N ALA A 116 17.99 4.92 -6.18
CA ALA A 116 19.01 4.04 -6.76
C ALA A 116 19.59 4.60 -8.05
N ARG A 117 18.74 5.13 -8.94
CA ARG A 117 19.18 5.78 -10.19
C ARG A 117 19.97 7.06 -9.94
N LYS A 118 19.50 7.90 -9.01
CA LYS A 118 20.19 9.13 -8.64
C LYS A 118 21.59 8.82 -8.07
N PHE A 119 21.65 7.88 -7.13
CA PHE A 119 22.91 7.42 -6.54
C PHE A 119 23.87 6.86 -7.61
N ALA A 120 23.36 6.00 -8.50
CA ALA A 120 24.19 5.42 -9.57
C ALA A 120 24.71 6.48 -10.54
N HIS A 121 23.86 7.42 -10.94
CA HIS A 121 24.26 8.53 -11.80
C HIS A 121 25.34 9.39 -11.16
N ASP A 122 25.16 9.80 -9.91
CA ASP A 122 26.08 10.69 -9.21
C ASP A 122 27.45 10.03 -8.94
N ARG A 123 27.43 8.72 -8.67
CA ARG A 123 28.65 7.99 -8.28
C ARG A 123 29.38 7.37 -9.47
N TYR A 124 28.67 6.99 -10.53
CA TYR A 124 29.23 6.19 -11.62
C TYR A 124 28.96 6.79 -13.02
N GLY A 125 28.18 7.87 -13.11
CA GLY A 125 27.81 8.51 -14.37
C GLY A 125 26.52 7.96 -15.00
N SER A 126 26.10 8.61 -16.09
CA SER A 126 24.80 8.37 -16.73
C SER A 126 24.66 6.97 -17.39
N HIS A 127 25.77 6.28 -17.61
CA HIS A 127 25.74 4.95 -18.24
C HIS A 127 25.23 3.84 -17.32
N LYS A 128 25.22 4.05 -15.99
CA LYS A 128 24.77 3.05 -15.01
C LYS A 128 23.32 3.29 -14.60
N SER A 129 22.38 3.09 -15.53
CA SER A 129 20.95 3.33 -15.32
C SER A 129 20.09 2.08 -15.34
N GLY A 130 20.66 0.91 -15.66
CA GLY A 130 19.94 -0.36 -15.77
C GLY A 130 19.43 -0.86 -14.42
N ILE A 131 18.22 -1.41 -14.40
CA ILE A 131 17.60 -2.06 -13.25
C ILE A 131 17.21 -3.47 -13.66
N VAL A 132 17.60 -4.46 -12.85
CA VAL A 132 17.20 -5.86 -13.05
C VAL A 132 15.96 -6.14 -12.19
N ALA A 133 14.95 -6.74 -12.80
CA ALA A 133 13.72 -7.15 -12.13
C ALA A 133 13.28 -8.53 -12.55
N PHE A 134 12.58 -9.24 -11.66
CA PHE A 134 12.03 -10.56 -11.97
C PHE A 134 10.71 -10.44 -12.74
N LYS A 135 10.49 -11.31 -13.73
CA LYS A 135 9.19 -11.45 -14.39
C LYS A 135 8.13 -11.93 -13.38
N LYS A 136 6.90 -11.46 -13.53
CA LYS A 136 5.74 -11.84 -12.69
C LYS A 136 5.87 -11.44 -11.22
N CYS A 137 6.68 -10.43 -10.88
CA CYS A 137 6.62 -9.85 -9.56
C CYS A 137 5.32 -9.06 -9.36
N VAL A 138 4.75 -9.13 -8.16
CA VAL A 138 3.59 -8.32 -7.79
C VAL A 138 4.05 -6.89 -7.56
N SER A 139 3.70 -6.01 -8.47
CA SER A 139 3.93 -4.57 -8.31
C SER A 139 2.72 -3.80 -8.81
N TRP A 140 2.09 -3.05 -7.92
CA TRP A 140 0.86 -2.30 -8.21
C TRP A 140 1.19 -0.95 -8.85
N SER A 141 0.79 -0.82 -10.11
CA SER A 141 0.42 0.40 -10.85
C SER A 141 1.25 1.69 -10.74
N HIS A 142 2.49 1.67 -11.26
CA HIS A 142 3.11 2.86 -11.84
C HIS A 142 3.79 2.49 -13.17
N ALA A 143 3.99 3.46 -14.08
CA ALA A 143 4.50 3.22 -15.45
C ALA A 143 5.80 2.42 -15.51
N VAL A 144 6.64 2.50 -14.48
CA VAL A 144 7.87 1.74 -14.31
C VAL A 144 7.61 0.26 -14.04
N TYR A 145 6.48 -0.05 -13.39
CA TYR A 145 6.10 -1.39 -12.97
C TYR A 145 5.25 -2.15 -13.97
N CYS A 146 4.55 -1.45 -14.87
CA CYS A 146 3.77 -2.08 -15.94
C CYS A 146 4.62 -2.99 -16.83
N GLN A 147 5.93 -2.77 -16.91
CA GLN A 147 6.84 -3.62 -17.70
C GLN A 147 7.31 -4.88 -16.96
N CYS A 148 7.21 -4.92 -15.62
CA CYS A 148 7.76 -6.02 -14.81
C CYS A 148 6.72 -6.95 -14.18
N GLY A 149 5.42 -6.62 -14.19
CA GLY A 149 4.43 -7.30 -13.37
C GLY A 149 3.26 -7.94 -14.12
N TRP A 150 2.47 -8.69 -13.39
CA TRP A 150 1.23 -9.36 -13.83
C TRP A 150 0.16 -8.38 -14.32
N ALA A 151 0.23 -7.12 -13.91
CA ALA A 151 -0.65 -6.05 -14.35
C ALA A 151 -0.48 -5.65 -15.82
N ALA A 152 0.62 -6.03 -16.49
CA ALA A 152 0.83 -5.75 -17.90
C ALA A 152 -0.26 -6.34 -18.79
N SER A 153 -0.86 -7.47 -18.41
CA SER A 153 -1.96 -8.08 -19.15
C SER A 153 -3.32 -7.39 -18.95
N LEU A 154 -3.50 -6.67 -17.85
CA LEU A 154 -4.74 -5.94 -17.54
C LEU A 154 -4.71 -4.49 -18.06
N PHE A 155 -3.52 -3.94 -18.33
CA PHE A 155 -3.35 -2.54 -18.74
C PHE A 155 -2.62 -2.39 -20.08
N THR A 156 -2.85 -3.28 -21.05
CA THR A 156 -2.23 -3.23 -22.38
C THR A 156 -2.43 -1.93 -23.16
N GLY A 157 -3.29 -1.02 -22.72
CA GLY A 157 -3.48 0.31 -23.30
C GLY A 157 -2.74 1.46 -22.62
N PHE A 158 -2.07 1.22 -21.49
CA PHE A 158 -1.45 2.28 -20.67
C PHE A 158 0.08 2.19 -20.53
N CYS A 159 0.71 1.24 -21.21
CA CYS A 159 2.16 1.06 -21.16
C CYS A 159 2.85 2.14 -22.00
N ALA A 160 3.20 3.27 -21.38
CA ALA A 160 4.16 4.19 -21.96
C ALA A 160 5.55 3.55 -21.90
N THR A 161 6.19 3.34 -23.03
CA THR A 161 7.60 2.95 -23.11
C THR A 161 8.46 4.09 -22.55
N ALA A 162 8.77 4.02 -21.27
CA ALA A 162 9.78 4.88 -20.68
C ALA A 162 11.14 4.43 -21.24
N GLY A 163 11.67 5.18 -22.18
CA GLY A 163 12.98 4.89 -22.78
C GLY A 163 14.05 4.73 -21.71
N GLY A 164 14.87 3.68 -21.84
CA GLY A 164 16.00 3.42 -20.96
C GLY A 164 15.84 2.32 -19.91
N TYR A 165 14.81 1.49 -19.98
CA TYR A 165 14.68 0.29 -19.16
C TYR A 165 14.91 -0.95 -20.00
N SER A 166 16.02 -1.63 -19.80
CA SER A 166 16.18 -3.00 -20.27
C SER A 166 15.71 -3.94 -19.14
N SER A 167 14.60 -4.62 -19.32
CA SER A 167 14.23 -5.74 -18.47
C SER A 167 15.09 -6.93 -18.89
N CYS A 168 16.13 -7.24 -18.14
CA CYS A 168 16.74 -8.56 -18.19
C CYS A 168 15.82 -9.52 -17.44
N CYS A 169 15.32 -10.52 -18.16
CA CYS A 169 14.65 -11.67 -17.58
C CYS A 169 15.71 -12.70 -17.25
N ILE A 170 15.82 -13.08 -15.98
CA ILE A 170 16.45 -14.31 -15.56
C ILE A 170 15.38 -15.37 -15.41
#